data_d304b74332163216e13a60cc4c44b2cb
#
_entry.id   d304b74332163216e13a60cc4c44b2cb
#
_cell.length_a   1.000
_cell.length_b   1.000
_cell.length_c   1.000
_cell.angle_alpha   90.00
_cell.angle_beta   90.00
_cell.angle_gamma   90.00
#
_symmetry.space_group_name_H-M   'P 1'
#
loop_
_entity.id
_entity.type
_entity.pdbx_description
1 polymer ?
#
loop_
_entity_poly.entity_id
_entity_poly.type
_entity_poly.pdbx_seq_one_letter_code
_entity_poly.pdbx_strand_id
1 'polypeptide(L)'
;MPLIALEDVRKKFGDNEVLKGVTLRVEPGEVIAIIGKSGSGKSTLLRCVNGLEQIDSGAIMVADAQLGDDELRLRALRLKVGMIFQQFNLFPHLTVGRNVMLSPMVAKRMPQDQAADLARAMLTRVGLEHKFDAWPEELSGGQQQRVAIARALAMQPLALLCDEITSALDPELVNEVLAVVRELAADGMTLLMVTHEMRFAREVCDRVVFMHQGRVHEIGPPEELLTAPATPELRQFLGMTDLAG
;
A
#
# COMPACT_ATOMS: atom_id res chain seq x y z
N MET A 1 14.13 9.13 -12.65
CA MET A 1 14.68 8.33 -11.53
C MET A 1 13.55 7.68 -10.81
N PRO A 2 13.64 6.38 -10.48
CA PRO A 2 12.54 5.72 -9.79
C PRO A 2 12.28 6.38 -8.42
N LEU A 3 11.01 6.46 -8.02
CA LEU A 3 10.62 6.95 -6.70
C LEU A 3 10.97 5.94 -5.60
N ILE A 4 10.80 4.64 -5.92
CA ILE A 4 11.19 3.55 -5.04
C ILE A 4 12.05 2.57 -5.84
N ALA A 5 13.23 2.20 -5.32
CA ALA A 5 14.08 1.18 -5.91
C ALA A 5 14.51 0.17 -4.84
N LEU A 6 14.30 -1.10 -5.15
CA LEU A 6 14.75 -2.24 -4.36
C LEU A 6 15.81 -2.98 -5.16
N GLU A 7 16.95 -3.31 -4.54
CA GLU A 7 18.09 -4.00 -5.17
C GLU A 7 18.50 -5.19 -4.30
N ASP A 8 18.25 -6.41 -4.80
CA ASP A 8 18.56 -7.70 -4.14
C ASP A 8 18.12 -7.77 -2.67
N VAL A 9 16.93 -7.25 -2.36
CA VAL A 9 16.42 -7.15 -0.99
C VAL A 9 16.15 -8.53 -0.42
N ARG A 10 16.76 -8.83 0.74
CA ARG A 10 16.62 -10.09 1.46
C ARG A 10 16.14 -9.84 2.89
N LYS A 11 15.29 -10.73 3.36
CA LYS A 11 14.75 -10.68 4.72
C LYS A 11 14.53 -12.08 5.27
N LYS A 12 14.99 -12.30 6.49
CA LYS A 12 14.78 -13.53 7.27
C LYS A 12 14.05 -13.25 8.57
N PHE A 13 13.30 -14.21 9.04
CA PHE A 13 12.76 -14.27 10.39
C PHE A 13 13.22 -15.60 10.99
N GLY A 14 14.21 -15.54 11.88
CA GLY A 14 14.95 -16.72 12.31
C GLY A 14 15.61 -17.41 11.11
N ASP A 15 15.37 -18.71 10.96
CA ASP A 15 15.92 -19.51 9.84
C ASP A 15 15.09 -19.40 8.55
N ASN A 16 13.92 -18.77 8.59
CA ASN A 16 13.04 -18.67 7.43
C ASN A 16 13.36 -17.42 6.60
N GLU A 17 13.91 -17.61 5.40
CA GLU A 17 14.16 -16.54 4.42
C GLU A 17 12.87 -16.23 3.66
N VAL A 18 12.24 -15.08 3.98
CA VAL A 18 10.96 -14.63 3.43
C VAL A 18 11.14 -13.83 2.15
N LEU A 19 12.16 -12.96 2.06
CA LEU A 19 12.53 -12.27 0.82
C LEU A 19 13.90 -12.77 0.38
N LYS A 20 14.00 -13.19 -0.88
CA LYS A 20 15.15 -13.93 -1.44
C LYS A 20 15.78 -13.20 -2.62
N GLY A 21 16.11 -11.92 -2.45
CA GLY A 21 16.71 -11.11 -3.49
C GLY A 21 15.67 -10.47 -4.40
N VAL A 22 14.78 -9.66 -3.80
CA VAL A 22 13.74 -8.92 -4.53
C VAL A 22 14.36 -7.66 -5.13
N THR A 23 14.21 -7.50 -6.45
CA THR A 23 14.59 -6.30 -7.19
C THR A 23 13.35 -5.75 -7.88
N LEU A 24 13.03 -4.47 -7.63
CA LEU A 24 11.86 -3.79 -8.20
C LEU A 24 12.14 -2.28 -8.27
N ARG A 25 11.65 -1.63 -9.32
CA ARG A 25 11.67 -0.17 -9.45
C ARG A 25 10.24 0.32 -9.66
N VAL A 26 9.90 1.43 -9.01
CA VAL A 26 8.60 2.10 -9.10
C VAL A 26 8.86 3.54 -9.53
N GLU A 27 8.30 3.93 -10.66
CA GLU A 27 8.43 5.29 -11.16
C GLU A 27 7.40 6.24 -10.49
N PRO A 28 7.67 7.56 -10.45
CA PRO A 28 6.67 8.52 -9.96
C PRO A 28 5.36 8.42 -10.74
N GLY A 29 4.23 8.40 -10.02
CA GLY A 29 2.89 8.28 -10.60
C GLY A 29 2.51 6.86 -11.04
N GLU A 30 3.40 5.89 -10.89
CA GLU A 30 3.14 4.51 -11.30
C GLU A 30 2.29 3.76 -10.26
N VAL A 31 1.35 2.95 -10.74
CA VAL A 31 0.50 2.07 -9.95
C VAL A 31 0.91 0.61 -10.17
N ILE A 32 1.45 -0.03 -9.13
CA ILE A 32 1.89 -1.43 -9.20
C ILE A 32 1.04 -2.29 -8.26
N ALA A 33 0.46 -3.37 -8.81
CA ALA A 33 -0.14 -4.43 -8.00
C ALA A 33 0.88 -5.54 -7.72
N ILE A 34 1.01 -5.95 -6.46
CA ILE A 34 1.77 -7.12 -6.03
C ILE A 34 0.78 -8.23 -5.71
N ILE A 35 0.86 -9.33 -6.44
CA ILE A 35 -0.01 -10.50 -6.28
C ILE A 35 0.82 -11.74 -5.92
N GLY A 36 0.17 -12.79 -5.41
CA GLY A 36 0.81 -14.06 -5.07
C GLY A 36 0.16 -14.74 -3.87
N LYS A 37 0.48 -16.02 -3.66
CA LYS A 37 -0.08 -16.82 -2.57
C LYS A 37 0.26 -16.22 -1.20
N SER A 38 -0.55 -16.53 -0.17
CA SER A 38 -0.22 -16.19 1.21
C SER A 38 1.17 -16.74 1.58
N GLY A 39 1.94 -15.96 2.34
CA GLY A 39 3.32 -16.33 2.71
C GLY A 39 4.38 -16.13 1.61
N SER A 40 4.05 -15.58 0.42
CA SER A 40 5.04 -15.29 -0.61
C SER A 40 5.94 -14.06 -0.34
N GLY A 41 5.71 -13.32 0.75
CA GLY A 41 6.54 -12.19 1.18
C GLY A 41 6.01 -10.80 0.83
N LYS A 42 4.80 -10.67 0.24
CA LYS A 42 4.22 -9.40 -0.23
C LYS A 42 4.16 -8.31 0.85
N SER A 43 3.48 -8.59 1.96
CA SER A 43 3.34 -7.65 3.08
C SER A 43 4.69 -7.34 3.75
N THR A 44 5.59 -8.33 3.82
CA THR A 44 6.95 -8.13 4.31
C THR A 44 7.70 -7.14 3.41
N LEU A 45 7.56 -7.28 2.08
CA LEU A 45 8.17 -6.36 1.12
C LEU A 45 7.70 -4.92 1.34
N LEU A 46 6.39 -4.68 1.46
CA LEU A 46 5.84 -3.35 1.75
C LEU A 46 6.36 -2.78 3.07
N ARG A 47 6.45 -3.62 4.11
CA ARG A 47 6.97 -3.21 5.43
C ARG A 47 8.46 -2.90 5.39
N CYS A 48 9.23 -3.56 4.53
CA CYS A 48 10.62 -3.18 4.30
C CYS A 48 10.72 -1.81 3.61
N VAL A 49 9.86 -1.52 2.62
CA VAL A 49 9.88 -0.25 1.89
C VAL A 49 9.63 0.95 2.80
N ASN A 50 8.76 0.85 3.81
CA ASN A 50 8.51 1.96 4.75
C ASN A 50 9.35 1.88 6.04
N GLY A 51 10.29 0.93 6.11
CA GLY A 51 11.20 0.77 7.24
C GLY A 51 10.53 0.26 8.52
N LEU A 52 9.36 -0.40 8.44
CA LEU A 52 8.77 -1.13 9.57
C LEU A 52 9.50 -2.46 9.82
N GLU A 53 10.04 -3.05 8.76
CA GLU A 53 10.90 -4.23 8.83
C GLU A 53 12.29 -3.87 8.28
N GLN A 54 13.35 -4.18 9.01
CA GLN A 54 14.71 -4.03 8.54
C GLN A 54 15.06 -5.15 7.57
N ILE A 55 15.78 -4.82 6.50
CA ILE A 55 16.33 -5.83 5.57
C ILE A 55 17.62 -6.42 6.11
N ASP A 56 17.93 -7.68 5.76
CA ASP A 56 19.18 -8.32 6.16
C ASP A 56 20.31 -8.05 5.15
N SER A 57 19.97 -7.87 3.87
CA SER A 57 20.92 -7.45 2.83
C SER A 57 20.18 -6.86 1.62
N GLY A 58 20.94 -6.26 0.70
CA GLY A 58 20.45 -5.50 -0.43
C GLY A 58 20.33 -4.01 -0.11
N ALA A 59 19.58 -3.27 -0.92
CA ALA A 59 19.36 -1.85 -0.72
C ALA A 59 17.92 -1.45 -1.05
N ILE A 60 17.40 -0.46 -0.34
CA ILE A 60 16.12 0.20 -0.65
C ILE A 60 16.40 1.69 -0.73
N MET A 61 16.02 2.30 -1.86
CA MET A 61 16.05 3.73 -2.09
C MET A 61 14.64 4.27 -2.20
N VAL A 62 14.36 5.40 -1.56
CA VAL A 62 13.08 6.10 -1.68
C VAL A 62 13.34 7.59 -1.82
N ALA A 63 12.89 8.18 -2.93
CA ALA A 63 13.08 9.60 -3.22
C ALA A 63 14.55 10.04 -3.01
N ASP A 64 15.47 9.34 -3.65
CA ASP A 64 16.93 9.59 -3.64
C ASP A 64 17.63 9.41 -2.27
N ALA A 65 16.93 8.88 -1.27
CA ALA A 65 17.47 8.54 0.04
C ALA A 65 17.52 7.03 0.23
N GLN A 66 18.70 6.51 0.56
CA GLN A 66 18.85 5.11 0.94
C GLN A 66 18.25 4.88 2.33
N LEU A 67 17.41 3.83 2.44
CA LEU A 67 16.93 3.34 3.71
C LEU A 67 18.09 2.87 4.57
N GLY A 68 18.16 3.32 5.80
CA GLY A 68 19.16 2.93 6.79
C GLY A 68 18.52 2.68 8.13
N ASP A 69 19.33 2.25 9.10
CA ASP A 69 18.87 1.91 10.47
C ASP A 69 18.75 3.15 11.36
N ASP A 70 19.11 4.33 10.86
CA ASP A 70 19.03 5.59 11.61
C ASP A 70 17.56 6.04 11.75
N GLU A 71 17.12 6.22 12.98
CA GLU A 71 15.77 6.64 13.34
C GLU A 71 15.35 7.96 12.68
N LEU A 72 16.28 8.90 12.49
CA LEU A 72 15.98 10.18 11.82
C LEU A 72 15.69 9.98 10.33
N ARG A 73 16.42 9.09 9.67
CA ARG A 73 16.19 8.73 8.26
C ARG A 73 14.87 7.97 8.10
N LEU A 74 14.57 7.03 9.01
CA LEU A 74 13.30 6.30 9.03
C LEU A 74 12.10 7.25 9.23
N ARG A 75 12.23 8.24 10.11
CA ARG A 75 11.20 9.28 10.28
C ARG A 75 11.01 10.10 9.02
N ALA A 76 12.09 10.56 8.42
CA ALA A 76 12.04 11.33 7.18
C ALA A 76 11.41 10.53 6.02
N LEU A 77 11.71 9.23 5.93
CA LEU A 77 11.08 8.31 4.98
C LEU A 77 9.58 8.21 5.21
N ARG A 78 9.14 7.94 6.45
CA ARG A 78 7.72 7.76 6.80
C ARG A 78 6.87 9.02 6.61
N LEU A 79 7.50 10.19 6.50
CA LEU A 79 6.82 11.42 6.05
C LEU A 79 6.55 11.43 4.55
N LYS A 80 7.35 10.72 3.75
CA LYS A 80 7.28 10.67 2.29
C LYS A 80 6.48 9.48 1.77
N VAL A 81 6.40 8.40 2.54
CA VAL A 81 5.71 7.15 2.13
C VAL A 81 4.64 6.82 3.16
N GLY A 82 3.38 6.96 2.74
CA GLY A 82 2.24 6.56 3.54
C GLY A 82 2.02 5.04 3.47
N MET A 83 1.48 4.46 4.54
CA MET A 83 1.09 3.05 4.54
C MET A 83 -0.33 2.89 5.04
N ILE A 84 -1.11 2.09 4.32
CA ILE A 84 -2.47 1.71 4.63
C ILE A 84 -2.46 0.20 4.85
N PHE A 85 -2.93 -0.23 6.02
CA PHE A 85 -2.89 -1.62 6.45
C PHE A 85 -4.20 -2.34 6.16
N GLN A 86 -4.17 -3.66 6.15
CA GLN A 86 -5.32 -4.53 6.08
C GLN A 86 -6.34 -4.26 7.20
N GLN A 87 -5.84 -4.08 8.42
CA GLN A 87 -6.63 -3.58 9.54
C GLN A 87 -6.61 -2.06 9.51
N PHE A 88 -7.74 -1.42 9.77
CA PHE A 88 -7.91 0.04 9.66
C PHE A 88 -6.98 0.80 10.60
N ASN A 89 -6.65 0.21 11.76
CA ASN A 89 -5.76 0.76 12.80
C ASN A 89 -6.13 2.20 13.20
N LEU A 90 -7.43 2.50 13.24
CA LEU A 90 -7.92 3.76 13.78
C LEU A 90 -7.78 3.75 15.30
N PHE A 91 -7.47 4.91 15.86
CA PHE A 91 -7.45 5.10 17.31
C PHE A 91 -8.90 5.17 17.82
N PRO A 92 -9.38 4.17 18.57
CA PRO A 92 -10.80 4.09 18.96
C PRO A 92 -11.21 5.21 19.94
N HIS A 93 -10.26 5.78 20.65
CA HIS A 93 -10.44 6.86 21.61
C HIS A 93 -10.31 8.27 20.97
N LEU A 94 -10.26 8.37 19.66
CA LEU A 94 -10.22 9.60 18.89
C LEU A 94 -11.36 9.62 17.87
N THR A 95 -11.96 10.79 17.65
CA THR A 95 -12.93 10.97 16.56
C THR A 95 -12.25 10.76 15.20
N VAL A 96 -13.04 10.62 14.15
CA VAL A 96 -12.57 10.50 12.75
C VAL A 96 -11.65 11.67 12.39
N GLY A 97 -12.09 12.90 12.64
CA GLY A 97 -11.27 14.08 12.38
C GLY A 97 -9.95 14.06 13.15
N ARG A 98 -9.98 13.71 14.44
CA ARG A 98 -8.76 13.61 15.27
C ARG A 98 -7.82 12.50 14.81
N ASN A 99 -8.34 11.37 14.31
CA ASN A 99 -7.53 10.32 13.70
C ASN A 99 -6.72 10.85 12.51
N VAL A 100 -7.33 11.69 11.66
CA VAL A 100 -6.67 12.27 10.50
C VAL A 100 -5.71 13.40 10.89
N MET A 101 -6.09 14.24 11.86
CA MET A 101 -5.28 15.37 12.36
C MET A 101 -4.01 14.95 13.08
N LEU A 102 -4.00 13.77 13.73
CA LEU A 102 -2.94 13.39 14.68
C LEU A 102 -1.55 13.46 14.07
N SER A 103 -1.34 12.82 12.93
CA SER A 103 -0.01 12.74 12.29
C SER A 103 0.51 14.12 11.84
N PRO A 104 -0.25 14.98 11.16
CA PRO A 104 0.17 16.34 10.85
C PRO A 104 0.53 17.17 12.11
N MET A 105 -0.25 17.07 13.16
CA MET A 105 0.02 17.81 14.42
C MET A 105 1.31 17.33 15.09
N VAL A 106 1.50 16.02 15.19
CA VAL A 106 2.65 15.44 15.91
C VAL A 106 3.93 15.49 15.08
N ALA A 107 3.88 15.06 13.83
CA ALA A 107 5.08 14.90 13.01
C ALA A 107 5.51 16.19 12.28
N LYS A 108 4.54 17.00 11.84
CA LYS A 108 4.79 18.30 11.16
C LYS A 108 4.63 19.50 12.09
N ARG A 109 4.22 19.32 13.35
CA ARG A 109 3.92 20.38 14.33
C ARG A 109 2.89 21.39 13.80
N MET A 110 1.93 20.89 13.00
CA MET A 110 0.89 21.71 12.39
C MET A 110 -0.05 22.24 13.48
N PRO A 111 -0.44 23.54 13.46
CA PRO A 111 -1.46 24.08 14.35
C PRO A 111 -2.79 23.33 14.22
N GLN A 112 -3.57 23.27 15.31
CA GLN A 112 -4.79 22.46 15.39
C GLN A 112 -5.85 22.90 14.38
N ASP A 113 -6.03 24.18 14.15
CA ASP A 113 -6.94 24.76 13.17
C ASP A 113 -6.58 24.34 11.75
N GLN A 114 -5.32 24.50 11.36
CA GLN A 114 -4.81 24.05 10.05
C GLN A 114 -4.92 22.53 9.88
N ALA A 115 -4.65 21.75 10.93
CA ALA A 115 -4.81 20.31 10.89
C ALA A 115 -6.28 19.90 10.74
N ALA A 116 -7.22 20.67 11.32
CA ALA A 116 -8.65 20.42 11.17
C ALA A 116 -9.12 20.71 9.72
N ASP A 117 -8.68 21.82 9.14
CA ASP A 117 -9.00 22.16 7.75
C ASP A 117 -8.44 21.12 6.78
N LEU A 118 -7.19 20.70 6.98
CA LEU A 118 -6.56 19.62 6.20
C LEU A 118 -7.33 18.31 6.37
N ALA A 119 -7.73 17.96 7.58
CA ALA A 119 -8.47 16.72 7.84
C ALA A 119 -9.84 16.74 7.16
N ARG A 120 -10.57 17.87 7.18
CA ARG A 120 -11.83 18.02 6.43
C ARG A 120 -11.60 17.84 4.93
N ALA A 121 -10.58 18.48 4.37
CA ALA A 121 -10.25 18.32 2.96
C ALA A 121 -9.94 16.86 2.59
N MET A 122 -9.19 16.13 3.43
CA MET A 122 -8.88 14.72 3.17
C MET A 122 -10.11 13.82 3.35
N LEU A 123 -10.97 14.11 4.31
CA LEU A 123 -12.23 13.41 4.50
C LEU A 123 -13.23 13.66 3.37
N THR A 124 -13.25 14.88 2.80
CA THR A 124 -14.03 15.19 1.60
C THR A 124 -13.59 14.33 0.41
N ARG A 125 -12.26 14.17 0.19
CA ARG A 125 -11.71 13.32 -0.87
C ARG A 125 -12.16 11.85 -0.78
N VAL A 126 -12.43 11.36 0.42
CA VAL A 126 -12.92 9.98 0.64
C VAL A 126 -14.43 9.92 0.91
N GLY A 127 -15.17 11.03 0.71
CA GLY A 127 -16.63 11.10 0.86
C GLY A 127 -17.14 11.05 2.30
N LEU A 128 -16.32 11.40 3.30
CA LEU A 128 -16.61 11.22 4.73
C LEU A 128 -16.50 12.52 5.57
N GLU A 129 -16.55 13.71 4.96
CA GLU A 129 -16.50 14.98 5.69
C GLU A 129 -17.59 15.07 6.77
N HIS A 130 -18.79 14.60 6.46
CA HIS A 130 -19.94 14.60 7.37
C HIS A 130 -19.75 13.69 8.61
N LYS A 131 -18.69 12.85 8.62
CA LYS A 131 -18.30 11.98 9.73
C LYS A 131 -17.17 12.52 10.59
N PHE A 132 -16.75 13.78 10.41
CA PHE A 132 -15.60 14.37 11.09
C PHE A 132 -15.63 14.19 12.62
N ASP A 133 -16.79 14.36 13.24
CA ASP A 133 -16.98 14.27 14.70
C ASP A 133 -17.42 12.87 15.18
N ALA A 134 -17.66 11.93 14.25
CA ALA A 134 -18.05 10.56 14.58
C ALA A 134 -16.88 9.77 15.19
N TRP A 135 -17.20 8.69 15.91
CA TRP A 135 -16.23 7.74 16.45
C TRP A 135 -16.01 6.55 15.50
N PRO A 136 -14.85 5.90 15.52
CA PRO A 136 -14.59 4.74 14.66
C PRO A 136 -15.64 3.62 14.76
N GLU A 137 -16.20 3.38 15.93
CA GLU A 137 -17.23 2.36 16.17
C GLU A 137 -18.59 2.66 15.50
N GLU A 138 -18.82 3.93 15.11
CA GLU A 138 -20.01 4.37 14.39
C GLU A 138 -19.89 4.23 12.87
N LEU A 139 -18.74 3.69 12.39
CA LEU A 139 -18.43 3.55 10.98
C LEU A 139 -18.49 2.10 10.51
N SER A 140 -18.98 1.88 9.28
CA SER A 140 -18.80 0.59 8.60
C SER A 140 -17.32 0.30 8.34
N GLY A 141 -16.95 -0.95 8.07
CA GLY A 141 -15.58 -1.33 7.73
C GLY A 141 -15.03 -0.55 6.54
N GLY A 142 -15.81 -0.38 5.47
CA GLY A 142 -15.42 0.43 4.30
C GLY A 142 -15.22 1.91 4.64
N GLN A 143 -16.05 2.47 5.53
CA GLN A 143 -15.87 3.84 6.03
C GLN A 143 -14.60 3.96 6.87
N GLN A 144 -14.32 3.00 7.77
CA GLN A 144 -13.09 2.99 8.56
C GLN A 144 -11.84 2.91 7.67
N GLN A 145 -11.88 2.10 6.61
CA GLN A 145 -10.78 2.01 5.65
C GLN A 145 -10.57 3.32 4.88
N ARG A 146 -11.66 3.97 4.46
CA ARG A 146 -11.57 5.29 3.82
C ARG A 146 -11.02 6.36 4.77
N VAL A 147 -11.32 6.32 6.06
CA VAL A 147 -10.67 7.17 7.07
C VAL A 147 -9.17 6.86 7.18
N ALA A 148 -8.77 5.58 7.15
CA ALA A 148 -7.36 5.21 7.16
C ALA A 148 -6.61 5.74 5.92
N ILE A 149 -7.26 5.75 4.75
CA ILE A 149 -6.73 6.39 3.53
C ILE A 149 -6.59 7.90 3.74
N ALA A 150 -7.64 8.58 4.22
CA ALA A 150 -7.59 10.03 4.49
C ALA A 150 -6.48 10.40 5.48
N ARG A 151 -6.27 9.59 6.53
CA ARG A 151 -5.17 9.74 7.50
C ARG A 151 -3.80 9.63 6.83
N ALA A 152 -3.61 8.69 5.92
CA ALA A 152 -2.36 8.55 5.17
C ALA A 152 -2.14 9.75 4.24
N LEU A 153 -3.18 10.21 3.53
CA LEU A 153 -3.14 11.36 2.62
C LEU A 153 -2.85 12.68 3.34
N ALA A 154 -3.28 12.86 4.60
CA ALA A 154 -3.02 14.05 5.38
C ALA A 154 -1.52 14.34 5.58
N MET A 155 -0.68 13.33 5.45
CA MET A 155 0.78 13.50 5.45
C MET A 155 1.33 13.98 4.11
N GLN A 156 0.51 14.07 3.05
CA GLN A 156 0.91 14.45 1.69
C GLN A 156 2.11 13.62 1.19
N PRO A 157 1.98 12.29 1.18
CA PRO A 157 3.07 11.41 0.82
C PRO A 157 3.34 11.44 -0.68
N LEU A 158 4.57 11.06 -1.09
CA LEU A 158 4.96 10.87 -2.49
C LEU A 158 4.46 9.53 -3.05
N ALA A 159 4.29 8.54 -2.17
CA ALA A 159 3.75 7.23 -2.50
C ALA A 159 2.88 6.66 -1.37
N LEU A 160 1.92 5.82 -1.71
CA LEU A 160 1.13 5.03 -0.78
C LEU A 160 1.41 3.54 -0.97
N LEU A 161 1.68 2.87 0.13
CA LEU A 161 1.78 1.43 0.22
C LEU A 161 0.47 0.87 0.77
N CYS A 162 -0.20 0.03 0.02
CA CYS A 162 -1.51 -0.55 0.37
C CYS A 162 -1.37 -2.05 0.63
N ASP A 163 -1.45 -2.47 1.88
CA ASP A 163 -1.31 -3.88 2.27
C ASP A 163 -2.70 -4.52 2.45
N GLU A 164 -3.20 -5.18 1.38
CA GLU A 164 -4.49 -5.92 1.36
C GLU A 164 -5.68 -5.11 1.92
N ILE A 165 -5.81 -3.85 1.51
CA ILE A 165 -6.74 -2.88 2.09
C ILE A 165 -8.23 -3.21 1.95
N THR A 166 -8.58 -4.24 1.19
CA THR A 166 -9.97 -4.70 0.97
C THR A 166 -10.27 -6.04 1.63
N SER A 167 -9.26 -6.78 2.07
CA SER A 167 -9.43 -8.18 2.51
C SER A 167 -10.22 -8.36 3.83
N ALA A 168 -10.34 -7.28 4.62
CA ALA A 168 -11.14 -7.27 5.87
C ALA A 168 -12.56 -6.71 5.66
N LEU A 169 -12.97 -6.49 4.41
CA LEU A 169 -14.26 -5.86 4.07
C LEU A 169 -15.24 -6.88 3.48
N ASP A 170 -16.52 -6.64 3.73
CA ASP A 170 -17.59 -7.30 2.99
C ASP A 170 -17.53 -6.91 1.51
N PRO A 171 -17.87 -7.83 0.58
CA PRO A 171 -17.77 -7.61 -0.87
C PRO A 171 -18.47 -6.34 -1.37
N GLU A 172 -19.58 -5.95 -0.73
CA GLU A 172 -20.33 -4.75 -1.08
C GLU A 172 -19.54 -3.46 -0.80
N LEU A 173 -18.67 -3.47 0.23
CA LEU A 173 -17.87 -2.31 0.65
C LEU A 173 -16.53 -2.19 -0.09
N VAL A 174 -16.06 -3.27 -0.73
CA VAL A 174 -14.81 -3.30 -1.50
C VAL A 174 -14.79 -2.23 -2.58
N ASN A 175 -15.88 -2.11 -3.35
CA ASN A 175 -15.97 -1.18 -4.45
C ASN A 175 -15.87 0.29 -4.02
N GLU A 176 -16.38 0.64 -2.83
CA GLU A 176 -16.29 2.00 -2.29
C GLU A 176 -14.84 2.40 -2.00
N VAL A 177 -14.05 1.47 -1.45
CA VAL A 177 -12.64 1.69 -1.16
C VAL A 177 -11.82 1.74 -2.45
N LEU A 178 -12.06 0.80 -3.38
CA LEU A 178 -11.37 0.77 -4.67
C LEU A 178 -11.68 1.99 -5.54
N ALA A 179 -12.88 2.58 -5.43
CA ALA A 179 -13.21 3.83 -6.12
C ALA A 179 -12.29 4.98 -5.67
N VAL A 180 -12.06 5.13 -4.36
CA VAL A 180 -11.12 6.12 -3.84
C VAL A 180 -9.69 5.87 -4.35
N VAL A 181 -9.24 4.61 -4.37
CA VAL A 181 -7.90 4.28 -4.88
C VAL A 181 -7.77 4.58 -6.37
N ARG A 182 -8.83 4.33 -7.16
CA ARG A 182 -8.88 4.67 -8.59
C ARG A 182 -8.75 6.18 -8.82
N GLU A 183 -9.42 6.98 -8.01
CA GLU A 183 -9.30 8.45 -8.08
C GLU A 183 -7.87 8.91 -7.73
N LEU A 184 -7.25 8.33 -6.70
CA LEU A 184 -5.87 8.63 -6.35
C LEU A 184 -4.89 8.27 -7.47
N ALA A 185 -5.09 7.13 -8.13
CA ALA A 185 -4.29 6.73 -9.28
C ALA A 185 -4.47 7.73 -10.46
N ALA A 186 -5.71 8.12 -10.75
CA ALA A 186 -6.01 9.12 -11.79
C ALA A 186 -5.40 10.50 -11.50
N ASP A 187 -5.27 10.87 -10.22
CA ASP A 187 -4.58 12.09 -9.77
C ASP A 187 -3.04 12.00 -9.85
N GLY A 188 -2.49 10.88 -10.30
CA GLY A 188 -1.05 10.64 -10.45
C GLY A 188 -0.33 10.24 -9.15
N MET A 189 -1.05 9.73 -8.15
CA MET A 189 -0.44 9.18 -6.94
C MET A 189 0.33 7.90 -7.26
N THR A 190 1.57 7.80 -6.80
CA THR A 190 2.34 6.55 -6.86
C THR A 190 1.77 5.54 -5.86
N LEU A 191 1.39 4.35 -6.35
CA LEU A 191 0.77 3.31 -5.53
C LEU A 191 1.52 1.98 -5.67
N LEU A 192 1.88 1.38 -4.54
CA LEU A 192 2.38 0.01 -4.48
C LEU A 192 1.42 -0.81 -3.61
N MET A 193 0.67 -1.72 -4.24
CA MET A 193 -0.49 -2.35 -3.63
C MET A 193 -0.36 -3.86 -3.59
N VAL A 194 -0.50 -4.47 -2.41
CA VAL A 194 -0.79 -5.91 -2.29
C VAL A 194 -2.29 -6.08 -2.40
N THR A 195 -2.75 -6.85 -3.38
CA THR A 195 -4.18 -7.03 -3.63
C THR A 195 -4.52 -8.42 -4.16
N HIS A 196 -5.75 -8.84 -3.91
CA HIS A 196 -6.40 -10.00 -4.52
C HIS A 196 -7.47 -9.58 -5.55
N GLU A 197 -7.65 -8.29 -5.77
CA GLU A 197 -8.65 -7.72 -6.68
C GLU A 197 -8.09 -7.68 -8.11
N MET A 198 -8.11 -8.83 -8.80
CA MET A 198 -7.50 -8.96 -10.15
C MET A 198 -8.15 -8.06 -11.18
N ARG A 199 -9.49 -7.85 -11.08
CA ARG A 199 -10.20 -6.93 -11.96
C ARG A 199 -9.71 -5.49 -11.79
N PHE A 200 -9.58 -5.04 -10.54
CA PHE A 200 -9.05 -3.71 -10.24
C PHE A 200 -7.60 -3.57 -10.73
N ALA A 201 -6.75 -4.57 -10.48
CA ALA A 201 -5.37 -4.56 -10.96
C ALA A 201 -5.29 -4.42 -12.48
N ARG A 202 -6.18 -5.09 -13.21
CA ARG A 202 -6.26 -5.02 -14.68
C ARG A 202 -6.72 -3.64 -15.18
N GLU A 203 -7.67 -3.00 -14.48
CA GLU A 203 -8.27 -1.73 -14.90
C GLU A 203 -7.42 -0.50 -14.55
N VAL A 204 -6.59 -0.56 -13.48
CA VAL A 204 -5.99 0.62 -12.87
C VAL A 204 -4.47 0.57 -12.78
N CYS A 205 -3.87 -0.64 -12.69
CA CYS A 205 -2.43 -0.74 -12.50
C CYS A 205 -1.66 -0.67 -13.81
N ASP A 206 -0.50 -0.02 -13.78
CA ASP A 206 0.42 0.03 -14.92
C ASP A 206 1.20 -1.29 -15.05
N ARG A 207 1.55 -1.91 -13.93
CA ARG A 207 2.23 -3.21 -13.87
C ARG A 207 1.70 -4.09 -12.76
N VAL A 208 1.80 -5.39 -12.99
CA VAL A 208 1.57 -6.42 -11.98
C VAL A 208 2.89 -7.16 -11.71
N VAL A 209 3.17 -7.38 -10.44
CA VAL A 209 4.31 -8.14 -9.93
C VAL A 209 3.78 -9.40 -9.27
N PHE A 210 4.08 -10.56 -9.83
CA PHE A 210 3.77 -11.84 -9.20
C PHE A 210 4.92 -12.28 -8.30
N MET A 211 4.65 -12.37 -7.01
CA MET A 211 5.60 -12.89 -6.02
C MET A 211 5.33 -14.37 -5.75
N HIS A 212 6.39 -15.17 -5.87
CA HIS A 212 6.37 -16.59 -5.54
C HIS A 212 7.61 -16.97 -4.73
N GLN A 213 7.41 -17.65 -3.59
CA GLN A 213 8.48 -18.14 -2.71
C GLN A 213 9.56 -17.09 -2.34
N GLY A 214 9.14 -15.84 -2.10
CA GLY A 214 10.03 -14.76 -1.68
C GLY A 214 10.77 -14.03 -2.81
N ARG A 215 10.41 -14.27 -4.06
CA ARG A 215 11.02 -13.66 -5.25
C ARG A 215 9.98 -13.00 -6.13
N VAL A 216 10.39 -12.00 -6.89
CA VAL A 216 9.64 -11.57 -8.08
C VAL A 216 9.79 -12.68 -9.13
N HIS A 217 8.67 -13.30 -9.48
CA HIS A 217 8.63 -14.44 -10.38
C HIS A 217 8.25 -14.03 -11.80
N GLU A 218 7.22 -13.17 -11.92
CA GLU A 218 6.86 -12.50 -13.15
C GLU A 218 6.53 -11.02 -12.88
N ILE A 219 6.79 -10.18 -13.88
CA ILE A 219 6.42 -8.77 -13.87
C ILE A 219 6.06 -8.33 -15.28
N GLY A 220 4.98 -7.60 -15.43
CA GLY A 220 4.55 -7.12 -16.74
C GLY A 220 3.26 -6.31 -16.71
N PRO A 221 2.78 -5.88 -17.88
CA PRO A 221 1.48 -5.22 -18.00
C PRO A 221 0.37 -6.14 -17.50
N PRO A 222 -0.66 -5.59 -16.82
CA PRO A 222 -1.76 -6.39 -16.25
C PRO A 222 -2.47 -7.25 -17.29
N GLU A 223 -2.71 -6.69 -18.50
CA GLU A 223 -3.43 -7.38 -19.57
C GLU A 223 -2.69 -8.65 -20.01
N GLU A 224 -1.37 -8.60 -20.16
CA GLU A 224 -0.57 -9.75 -20.56
C GLU A 224 -0.44 -10.76 -19.41
N LEU A 225 -0.04 -10.28 -18.24
CA LEU A 225 0.28 -11.13 -17.10
C LEU A 225 -0.93 -11.87 -16.52
N LEU A 226 -2.11 -11.23 -16.54
CA LEU A 226 -3.34 -11.81 -16.00
C LEU A 226 -4.13 -12.65 -17.02
N THR A 227 -3.84 -12.55 -18.34
CA THR A 227 -4.54 -13.32 -19.37
C THR A 227 -3.68 -14.39 -20.04
N ALA A 228 -2.36 -14.16 -20.14
CA ALA A 228 -1.41 -15.07 -20.79
C ALA A 228 -0.13 -15.24 -19.95
N PRO A 229 -0.25 -15.72 -18.67
CA PRO A 229 0.89 -15.90 -17.79
C PRO A 229 1.93 -16.84 -18.37
N ALA A 230 3.21 -16.47 -18.26
CA ALA A 230 4.31 -17.22 -18.82
C ALA A 230 4.63 -18.49 -18.00
N THR A 231 4.53 -18.39 -16.66
CA THR A 231 4.92 -19.46 -15.75
C THR A 231 3.75 -20.35 -15.32
N PRO A 232 3.99 -21.66 -15.06
CA PRO A 232 2.97 -22.56 -14.51
C PRO A 232 2.45 -22.08 -13.15
N GLU A 233 3.32 -21.51 -12.33
CA GLU A 233 3.00 -21.01 -10.99
C GLU A 233 1.97 -19.90 -11.02
N LEU A 234 2.10 -18.95 -11.96
CA LEU A 234 1.13 -17.89 -12.12
C LEU A 234 -0.19 -18.40 -12.72
N ARG A 235 -0.13 -19.31 -13.72
CA ARG A 235 -1.33 -19.99 -14.24
C ARG A 235 -2.12 -20.67 -13.13
N GLN A 236 -1.43 -21.42 -12.28
CA GLN A 236 -2.03 -22.09 -11.12
C GLN A 236 -2.62 -21.08 -10.12
N PHE A 237 -1.93 -19.97 -9.88
CA PHE A 237 -2.41 -18.93 -8.96
C PHE A 237 -3.70 -18.28 -9.49
N LEU A 238 -3.79 -18.03 -10.79
CA LEU A 238 -4.96 -17.45 -11.46
C LEU A 238 -6.10 -18.44 -11.68
N GLY A 239 -5.92 -19.73 -11.32
CA GLY A 239 -6.93 -20.77 -11.53
C GLY A 239 -7.06 -21.19 -12.99
N MET A 240 -6.09 -20.86 -13.83
CA MET A 240 -5.99 -21.31 -15.21
C MET A 240 -5.42 -22.72 -15.20
N THR A 241 -6.28 -23.73 -15.14
CA THR A 241 -5.87 -25.15 -15.27
C THR A 241 -5.43 -25.41 -16.71
N ASP A 242 -4.27 -26.01 -16.90
CA ASP A 242 -3.90 -26.56 -18.20
C ASP A 242 -4.96 -27.61 -18.60
N LEU A 243 -5.81 -27.26 -19.55
CA LEU A 243 -6.63 -28.21 -20.30
C LEU A 243 -5.70 -28.92 -21.30
N ALA A 244 -4.65 -29.58 -20.77
CA ALA A 244 -3.78 -30.44 -21.54
C ALA A 244 -3.86 -31.83 -20.91
N GLY A 245 -4.80 -32.63 -21.39
CA GLY A 245 -4.96 -34.05 -21.20
C GLY A 245 -5.17 -34.67 -22.54
#